data_fe2bed4fc67f6d8b36171164187eddd9
#
_entry.id   fe2bed4fc67f6d8b36171164187eddd9
#
_cell.length_a   1.000
_cell.length_b   1.000
_cell.length_c   1.000
_cell.angle_alpha   90.00
_cell.angle_beta   90.00
_cell.angle_gamma   90.00
#
_symmetry.space_group_name_H-M   'P 1'
#
loop_
_entity.id
_entity.type
_entity.pdbx_description
1 polymer ?
#
loop_
_entity_poly.entity_id
_entity_poly.type
_entity_poly.pdbx_seq_one_letter_code
_entity_poly.pdbx_strand_id
1 'polypeptide(L)'
;MNNFNHTIQWTTSILSDFYEYLSKERDFSFHTTNAYEYDLNRFISSLPKNLYHFEQITREMIYNFLSKEIDSKYSTKTIARRLASIKSLFKYLIISEQINENPAISVKTPKVGKKVPNFIDYKMIEKK
;
A
#
# COMPACT_ATOMS: atom_id res chain seq x y z
N MET A 1 -3.23 -10.47 -23.09
CA MET A 1 -3.61 -9.60 -22.00
C MET A 1 -2.40 -9.19 -21.23
N ASN A 2 -2.43 -8.07 -20.65
CA ASN A 2 -1.25 -7.54 -20.06
C ASN A 2 -1.07 -7.99 -18.62
N ASN A 3 0.08 -7.67 -18.09
CA ASN A 3 0.44 -8.09 -16.73
C ASN A 3 -0.37 -7.38 -15.67
N PHE A 4 -0.89 -6.22 -16.02
CA PHE A 4 -1.72 -5.47 -15.10
C PHE A 4 -2.94 -6.30 -14.70
N ASN A 5 -3.58 -6.92 -15.69
CA ASN A 5 -4.75 -7.75 -15.41
C ASN A 5 -4.38 -8.96 -14.57
N HIS A 6 -3.21 -9.52 -14.81
CA HIS A 6 -2.77 -10.66 -14.01
C HIS A 6 -2.63 -10.25 -12.55
N THR A 7 -1.99 -9.12 -12.29
CA THR A 7 -1.78 -8.68 -10.92
C THR A 7 -3.10 -8.44 -10.22
N ILE A 8 -4.04 -7.81 -10.91
CA ILE A 8 -5.35 -7.55 -10.33
C ILE A 8 -6.07 -8.86 -10.07
N GLN A 9 -5.90 -9.84 -10.96
CA GLN A 9 -6.65 -11.07 -10.89
C GLN A 9 -6.40 -11.85 -9.60
N TRP A 10 -5.14 -12.01 -9.19
CA TRP A 10 -4.89 -12.81 -7.99
C TRP A 10 -5.26 -12.07 -6.71
N THR A 11 -5.41 -10.75 -6.78
CA THR A 11 -5.77 -9.98 -5.59
C THR A 11 -7.27 -9.76 -5.46
N THR A 12 -8.03 -9.93 -6.53
CA THR A 12 -9.42 -9.48 -6.60
C THR A 12 -10.30 -10.04 -5.49
N SER A 13 -10.23 -11.33 -5.26
CA SER A 13 -11.10 -11.96 -4.28
C SER A 13 -10.84 -11.45 -2.88
N ILE A 14 -9.59 -11.38 -2.51
CA ILE A 14 -9.22 -10.94 -1.17
C ILE A 14 -9.53 -9.46 -0.98
N LEU A 15 -9.30 -8.66 -2.01
CA LEU A 15 -9.62 -7.24 -1.91
C LEU A 15 -11.12 -7.01 -1.79
N SER A 16 -11.91 -7.79 -2.52
CA SER A 16 -13.36 -7.70 -2.40
C SER A 16 -13.80 -7.97 -0.97
N ASP A 17 -13.25 -9.02 -0.37
CA ASP A 17 -13.55 -9.34 1.02
C ASP A 17 -13.12 -8.22 1.96
N PHE A 18 -11.98 -7.62 1.68
CA PHE A 18 -11.49 -6.53 2.50
C PHE A 18 -12.42 -5.33 2.45
N TYR A 19 -12.89 -4.96 1.25
CA TYR A 19 -13.78 -3.81 1.14
C TYR A 19 -15.11 -4.07 1.85
N GLU A 20 -15.59 -5.29 1.77
CA GLU A 20 -16.78 -5.65 2.50
C GLU A 20 -16.55 -5.57 4.01
N TYR A 21 -15.41 -6.02 4.47
CA TYR A 21 -15.03 -5.92 5.87
C TYR A 21 -15.02 -4.45 6.32
N LEU A 22 -14.48 -3.56 5.51
CA LEU A 22 -14.44 -2.14 5.87
C LEU A 22 -15.83 -1.57 6.03
N SER A 23 -16.74 -1.90 5.12
CA SER A 23 -18.07 -1.31 5.18
C SER A 23 -18.92 -1.96 6.24
N LYS A 24 -18.81 -3.25 6.47
CA LYS A 24 -19.71 -3.95 7.39
C LYS A 24 -19.17 -4.05 8.81
N GLU A 25 -17.88 -4.34 8.95
CA GLU A 25 -17.30 -4.52 10.27
C GLU A 25 -16.73 -3.23 10.82
N ARG A 26 -16.18 -2.38 9.97
CA ARG A 26 -15.57 -1.15 10.39
C ARG A 26 -16.44 0.06 10.14
N ASP A 27 -17.58 -0.14 9.53
CA ASP A 27 -18.55 0.92 9.32
C ASP A 27 -18.00 2.10 8.51
N PHE A 28 -17.13 1.81 7.58
CA PHE A 28 -16.59 2.83 6.70
C PHE A 28 -17.68 3.31 5.75
N SER A 29 -17.69 4.62 5.49
CA SER A 29 -18.61 5.17 4.52
C SER A 29 -18.27 4.70 3.12
N PHE A 30 -19.25 4.83 2.22
CA PHE A 30 -19.04 4.50 0.82
C PHE A 30 -17.88 5.32 0.22
N HIS A 31 -17.84 6.61 0.55
CA HIS A 31 -16.76 7.46 0.04
C HIS A 31 -15.39 7.01 0.51
N THR A 32 -15.29 6.65 1.78
CA THR A 32 -14.00 6.22 2.32
C THR A 32 -13.58 4.89 1.71
N THR A 33 -14.52 3.96 1.59
CA THR A 33 -14.21 2.67 0.99
C THR A 33 -13.77 2.83 -0.46
N ASN A 34 -14.43 3.70 -1.20
CA ASN A 34 -14.04 3.96 -2.59
C ASN A 34 -12.65 4.57 -2.68
N ALA A 35 -12.33 5.47 -1.77
CA ALA A 35 -11.01 6.07 -1.77
C ALA A 35 -9.94 5.03 -1.49
N TYR A 36 -10.21 4.13 -0.55
CA TYR A 36 -9.28 3.04 -0.26
C TYR A 36 -9.13 2.12 -1.47
N GLU A 37 -10.23 1.82 -2.14
CA GLU A 37 -10.16 0.98 -3.32
C GLU A 37 -9.30 1.61 -4.39
N TYR A 38 -9.47 2.90 -4.62
CA TYR A 38 -8.65 3.61 -5.59
C TYR A 38 -7.18 3.54 -5.19
N ASP A 39 -6.88 3.80 -3.93
CA ASP A 39 -5.51 3.80 -3.44
C ASP A 39 -4.87 2.42 -3.60
N LEU A 40 -5.60 1.38 -3.25
CA LEU A 40 -5.05 0.04 -3.32
C LEU A 40 -4.89 -0.45 -4.74
N ASN A 41 -5.77 -0.03 -5.65
CA ASN A 41 -5.58 -0.36 -7.04
C ASN A 41 -4.30 0.25 -7.59
N ARG A 42 -4.00 1.48 -7.20
CA ARG A 42 -2.75 2.10 -7.61
C ARG A 42 -1.55 1.35 -7.04
N PHE A 43 -1.65 0.97 -5.77
CA PHE A 43 -0.54 0.25 -5.14
C PHE A 43 -0.32 -1.11 -5.81
N ILE A 44 -1.40 -1.86 -5.98
CA ILE A 44 -1.30 -3.20 -6.59
C ILE A 44 -0.73 -3.10 -8.01
N SER A 45 -1.16 -2.09 -8.75
CA SER A 45 -0.68 -1.91 -10.12
C SER A 45 0.80 -1.59 -10.19
N SER A 46 1.36 -1.07 -9.09
CA SER A 46 2.77 -0.71 -9.06
C SER A 46 3.68 -1.88 -8.71
N LEU A 47 3.11 -2.99 -8.29
CA LEU A 47 3.90 -4.12 -7.82
C LEU A 47 4.55 -4.88 -8.98
N PRO A 48 5.65 -5.58 -8.69
CA PRO A 48 6.26 -6.42 -9.73
C PRO A 48 5.24 -7.40 -10.30
N LYS A 49 5.37 -7.67 -11.58
CA LYS A 49 4.38 -8.46 -12.30
C LYS A 49 4.46 -9.95 -12.03
N ASN A 50 5.53 -10.39 -11.37
CA ASN A 50 5.72 -11.82 -11.12
C ASN A 50 5.22 -12.24 -9.75
N LEU A 51 4.51 -11.40 -9.04
CA LEU A 51 3.97 -11.76 -7.73
C LEU A 51 2.67 -12.54 -7.87
N TYR A 52 2.45 -13.44 -6.93
CA TYR A 52 1.24 -14.26 -6.88
C TYR A 52 0.61 -14.29 -5.50
N HIS A 53 1.30 -13.77 -4.49
CA HIS A 53 0.82 -13.82 -3.12
C HIS A 53 1.11 -12.53 -2.40
N PHE A 54 0.20 -12.14 -1.51
CA PHE A 54 0.45 -10.97 -0.67
C PHE A 54 1.69 -11.13 0.20
N GLU A 55 2.07 -12.35 0.53
CA GLU A 55 3.26 -12.58 1.35
C GLU A 55 4.55 -12.17 0.65
N GLN A 56 4.50 -12.03 -0.64
CA GLN A 56 5.68 -11.62 -1.41
C GLN A 56 5.91 -10.13 -1.41
N ILE A 57 4.94 -9.37 -0.91
CA ILE A 57 5.08 -7.91 -0.89
C ILE A 57 5.97 -7.51 0.27
N THR A 58 7.00 -6.72 -0.04
CA THR A 58 7.99 -6.33 0.95
C THR A 58 7.80 -4.88 1.35
N ARG A 59 8.42 -4.53 2.46
CA ARG A 59 8.42 -3.16 2.92
C ARG A 59 9.03 -2.23 1.86
N GLU A 60 10.07 -2.69 1.20
CA GLU A 60 10.70 -1.89 0.16
C GLU A 60 9.75 -1.57 -0.98
N MET A 61 8.91 -2.51 -1.34
CA MET A 61 7.92 -2.26 -2.39
C MET A 61 6.94 -1.18 -1.98
N ILE A 62 6.56 -1.17 -0.71
CA ILE A 62 5.67 -0.14 -0.20
C ILE A 62 6.34 1.23 -0.26
N TYR A 63 7.58 1.31 0.19
CA TYR A 63 8.31 2.57 0.14
C TYR A 63 8.54 3.04 -1.30
N ASN A 64 8.82 2.11 -2.20
CA ASN A 64 8.99 2.50 -3.61
C ASN A 64 7.72 3.10 -4.17
N PHE A 65 6.59 2.53 -3.82
CA PHE A 65 5.32 3.07 -4.26
C PHE A 65 5.12 4.49 -3.73
N LEU A 66 5.36 4.68 -2.42
CA LEU A 66 5.16 5.99 -1.82
C LEU A 66 6.10 7.03 -2.42
N SER A 67 7.34 6.64 -2.68
CA SER A 67 8.29 7.55 -3.29
C SER A 67 7.84 8.01 -4.67
N LYS A 68 7.30 7.09 -5.45
CA LYS A 68 6.79 7.45 -6.76
C LYS A 68 5.59 8.37 -6.69
N GLU A 69 4.75 8.17 -5.68
CA GLU A 69 3.60 9.04 -5.50
C GLU A 69 4.04 10.45 -5.11
N ILE A 70 5.08 10.54 -4.31
CA ILE A 70 5.63 11.84 -3.94
C ILE A 70 6.24 12.52 -5.17
N ASP A 71 6.98 11.77 -5.97
CA ASP A 71 7.56 12.30 -7.20
C ASP A 71 6.49 12.79 -8.16
N SER A 72 5.32 12.18 -8.11
CA SER A 72 4.21 12.58 -8.95
C SER A 72 3.44 13.75 -8.39
N LYS A 73 3.93 14.34 -7.30
CA LYS A 73 3.40 15.59 -6.75
C LYS A 73 2.03 15.47 -6.09
N TYR A 74 1.67 14.29 -5.64
CA TYR A 74 0.45 14.17 -4.86
C TYR A 74 0.63 14.87 -3.51
N SER A 75 -0.47 15.37 -2.98
CA SER A 75 -0.40 16.13 -1.73
C SER A 75 -0.01 15.23 -0.55
N THR A 76 0.46 15.86 0.49
CA THR A 76 0.79 15.16 1.73
C THR A 76 -0.39 14.36 2.25
N LYS A 77 -1.56 14.98 2.19
CA LYS A 77 -2.77 14.31 2.66
C LYS A 77 -3.07 13.06 1.85
N THR A 78 -2.93 13.14 0.54
CA THR A 78 -3.17 11.99 -0.31
C THR A 78 -2.17 10.88 -0.05
N ILE A 79 -0.90 11.23 0.10
CA ILE A 79 0.13 10.24 0.37
C ILE A 79 -0.16 9.54 1.70
N ALA A 80 -0.54 10.30 2.72
CA ALA A 80 -0.85 9.73 4.03
C ALA A 80 -2.04 8.77 3.93
N ARG A 81 -3.06 9.15 3.16
CA ARG A 81 -4.21 8.28 3.00
C ARG A 81 -3.84 6.99 2.29
N ARG A 82 -2.96 7.09 1.27
CA ARG A 82 -2.53 5.88 0.57
C ARG A 82 -1.80 4.92 1.47
N LEU A 83 -0.95 5.45 2.33
CA LEU A 83 -0.29 4.58 3.31
C LEU A 83 -1.28 4.00 4.29
N ALA A 84 -2.26 4.79 4.73
CA ALA A 84 -3.27 4.28 5.64
C ALA A 84 -4.06 3.15 5.01
N SER A 85 -4.40 3.27 3.74
CA SER A 85 -5.09 2.20 3.01
C SER A 85 -4.25 0.93 2.99
N ILE A 86 -2.97 1.08 2.70
CA ILE A 86 -2.06 -0.08 2.63
C ILE A 86 -1.95 -0.73 4.00
N LYS A 87 -1.77 0.06 5.04
CA LYS A 87 -1.66 -0.50 6.39
C LYS A 87 -2.93 -1.22 6.80
N SER A 88 -4.07 -0.64 6.45
CA SER A 88 -5.35 -1.25 6.78
C SER A 88 -5.50 -2.60 6.09
N LEU A 89 -5.10 -2.67 4.83
CA LEU A 89 -5.15 -3.93 4.11
C LEU A 89 -4.28 -4.99 4.76
N PHE A 90 -3.03 -4.65 5.07
CA PHE A 90 -2.13 -5.67 5.62
C PHE A 90 -2.56 -6.08 7.02
N LYS A 91 -3.15 -5.19 7.79
CA LYS A 91 -3.70 -5.58 9.08
C LYS A 91 -4.83 -6.60 8.89
N TYR A 92 -5.68 -6.37 7.91
CA TYR A 92 -6.75 -7.31 7.59
C TYR A 92 -6.18 -8.65 7.14
N LEU A 93 -5.11 -8.63 6.34
CA LEU A 93 -4.51 -9.87 5.87
C LEU A 93 -3.92 -10.69 7.01
N ILE A 94 -3.39 -10.04 8.03
CA ILE A 94 -2.94 -10.75 9.22
C ILE A 94 -4.12 -11.36 9.96
N ILE A 95 -5.16 -10.58 10.18
CA ILE A 95 -6.34 -11.06 10.92
C ILE A 95 -6.99 -12.23 10.20
N SER A 96 -7.05 -12.18 8.87
CA SER A 96 -7.68 -13.23 8.08
C SER A 96 -6.72 -14.36 7.76
N GLU A 97 -5.51 -14.30 8.30
CA GLU A 97 -4.51 -15.38 8.16
C GLU A 97 -4.05 -15.60 6.73
N GLN A 98 -4.09 -14.55 5.93
CA GLN A 98 -3.56 -14.62 4.57
C GLN A 98 -2.05 -14.47 4.54
N ILE A 99 -1.49 -13.78 5.53
CA ILE A 99 -0.05 -13.58 5.64
C ILE A 99 0.35 -13.76 7.10
N ASN A 100 1.63 -14.01 7.31
CA ASN A 100 2.16 -14.20 8.65
C ASN A 100 2.91 -13.00 9.17
N GLU A 101 3.46 -12.19 8.28
CA GLU A 101 4.22 -11.01 8.67
C GLU A 101 3.67 -9.81 7.94
N ASN A 102 3.62 -8.68 8.63
CA ASN A 102 3.04 -7.46 8.08
C ASN A 102 4.16 -6.53 7.62
N PRO A 103 4.37 -6.40 6.30
CA PRO A 103 5.46 -5.56 5.79
C PRO A 103 5.21 -4.07 5.99
N ALA A 104 3.99 -3.69 6.32
CA ALA A 104 3.65 -2.28 6.45
C ALA A 104 3.70 -1.79 7.88
N ILE A 105 3.98 -2.68 8.84
CA ILE A 105 3.78 -2.32 10.23
C ILE A 105 4.65 -1.16 10.69
N SER A 106 5.86 -1.08 10.18
CA SER A 106 6.78 -0.01 10.59
C SER A 106 6.96 1.07 9.56
N VAL A 107 6.21 1.01 8.47
CA VAL A 107 6.33 2.02 7.43
C VAL A 107 5.70 3.32 7.90
N LYS A 108 6.39 4.42 7.68
CA LYS A 108 5.92 5.74 8.06
C LYS A 108 5.75 6.61 6.84
N THR A 109 4.81 7.53 6.93
CA THR A 109 4.57 8.46 5.85
C THR A 109 5.79 9.33 5.64
N PRO A 110 6.36 9.36 4.45
CA PRO A 110 7.46 10.26 4.17
C PRO A 110 6.96 11.70 4.25
N LYS A 111 7.86 12.60 4.61
CA LYS A 111 7.50 14.00 4.71
C LYS A 111 7.63 14.64 3.34
N VAL A 112 6.52 15.17 2.88
CA VAL A 112 6.50 15.87 1.61
C VAL A 112 7.09 17.24 1.82
N GLY A 113 7.81 17.69 0.80
CA GLY A 113 8.43 19.00 0.88
C GLY A 113 9.86 18.93 1.34
N LYS A 114 10.22 17.88 2.02
CA LYS A 114 11.59 17.61 2.29
C LYS A 114 12.04 16.58 1.31
N LYS A 115 13.30 16.59 0.99
CA LYS A 115 13.80 15.55 0.17
C LYS A 115 13.49 14.22 0.85
N VAL A 116 12.79 13.39 0.14
CA VAL A 116 12.44 12.12 0.71
C VAL A 116 13.67 11.27 0.76
N PRO A 117 14.13 10.94 1.94
CA PRO A 117 15.28 10.07 2.00
C PRO A 117 14.78 8.68 1.70
N ASN A 118 15.27 8.11 0.69
CA ASN A 118 15.08 6.69 0.56
C ASN A 118 16.01 6.09 1.58
N PHE A 119 16.04 4.81 1.69
CA PHE A 119 16.82 4.20 2.72
C PHE A 119 18.28 4.43 2.56
N ILE A 120 18.73 4.54 1.34
CA ILE A 120 20.13 4.78 1.10
C ILE A 120 20.50 6.16 1.59
N ASP A 121 19.69 7.15 1.23
CA ASP A 121 19.96 8.51 1.66
C ASP A 121 19.91 8.65 3.15
N TYR A 122 18.95 7.96 3.76
CA TYR A 122 18.82 8.02 5.19
C TYR A 122 20.07 7.51 5.89
N LYS A 123 20.59 6.40 5.42
CA LYS A 123 21.80 5.85 6.00
C LYS A 123 22.98 6.78 5.83
N MET A 124 23.05 7.43 4.71
CA MET A 124 24.13 8.38 4.49
C MET A 124 24.01 9.56 5.42
N ILE A 125 22.81 10.02 5.64
CA ILE A 125 22.59 11.14 6.53
C ILE A 125 23.00 10.78 7.95
N GLU A 126 22.70 9.58 8.35
CA GLU A 126 23.02 9.17 9.70
C GLU A 126 24.51 9.16 9.98
N LYS A 127 25.28 9.04 8.97
CA LYS A 127 26.72 9.02 9.16
C LYS A 127 27.29 10.36 9.49
N LYS A 128 26.53 11.37 9.33
CA LYS A 128 27.02 12.70 9.71
C LYS A 128 26.98 12.86 11.21
#